data_5b0ba8406c46bbd7876724f434df880a
#
_entry.id   5b0ba8406c46bbd7876724f434df880a
#
_cell.length_a   1.000
_cell.length_b   1.000
_cell.length_c   1.000
_cell.angle_alpha   90.00
_cell.angle_beta   90.00
_cell.angle_gamma   90.00
#
_symmetry.space_group_name_H-M   'P 1'
#
loop_
_entity.id
_entity.type
_entity.pdbx_description
1 polymer ?
#
loop_
_entity_poly.entity_id
_entity_poly.type
_entity_poly.pdbx_seq_one_letter_code
_entity_poly.pdbx_strand_id
1 'polypeptide(L)'
;MKELRMDTCWIKAHFFAQAYKETGGKLDVKKGESFNYYWEIIPTKLSAFRTDKGRFYARQWGRAEKKSTKANAVSKENQIKIANYAYSYEFSKGKELGNKYPNDGWHFRGRGLIQLTGRACYTAIEKILHDIGYSCDITSSIEKSDQVGKNFELAVVASMAFFKWKNVDMYRLCNGNKNTTGISTIVGMKETNKDTGKSNYEEKQEAFTNRTSVAFMVDNCKWDVKESPKQTPKQGKWHEPVDNPQITIWTQSGRNEPSNAVFGAKRPNGHYHQGLDIFCVEGTRVYACLDGTIEAISKAYSGQGQTIFLKITDKEQLEAFRKRRLSYIPFYKGEWKEGPNFNPDSNEIYFVYYHLREILVNSGTVHAGDVIGLSGISGIEKGTHGPHLHFEIRSKRWCNGLNNRCNPAYYVNYRNDKKLSPEEKKRQEDRKNLGQLKDFNGKIKK
;
A
#
# COMPACT_ATOMS: atom_id res chain seq x y z
N MET A 1 1.44 -10.00 -4.05
CA MET A 1 2.28 -9.25 -3.07
C MET A 1 2.50 -7.80 -3.45
N LYS A 2 2.86 -7.48 -4.70
CA LYS A 2 2.96 -6.09 -5.20
C LYS A 2 1.65 -5.32 -5.00
N GLU A 3 0.52 -5.90 -5.40
CA GLU A 3 -0.82 -5.30 -5.27
C GLU A 3 -1.20 -4.98 -3.82
N LEU A 4 -0.67 -5.75 -2.87
CA LEU A 4 -0.84 -5.53 -1.43
C LEU A 4 0.26 -4.66 -0.83
N ARG A 5 1.24 -4.22 -1.63
CA ARG A 5 2.41 -3.44 -1.18
C ARG A 5 3.19 -4.14 -0.05
N MET A 6 3.39 -5.46 -0.20
CA MET A 6 4.03 -6.35 0.76
C MET A 6 5.21 -7.10 0.12
N ASP A 7 6.01 -6.42 -0.70
CA ASP A 7 6.97 -7.03 -1.62
C ASP A 7 8.44 -6.69 -1.35
N THR A 8 8.79 -6.00 -0.25
CA THR A 8 10.18 -5.80 0.15
C THR A 8 10.65 -6.83 1.18
N CYS A 9 11.95 -7.10 1.24
CA CYS A 9 12.52 -8.00 2.24
C CYS A 9 12.27 -7.52 3.67
N TRP A 10 12.37 -6.22 3.90
CA TRP A 10 12.06 -5.60 5.18
C TRP A 10 10.60 -5.85 5.60
N ILE A 11 9.66 -5.61 4.71
CA ILE A 11 8.22 -5.83 4.98
C ILE A 11 7.96 -7.30 5.27
N LYS A 12 8.57 -8.21 4.50
CA LYS A 12 8.42 -9.65 4.73
C LYS A 12 8.99 -10.09 6.07
N ALA A 13 10.18 -9.60 6.44
CA ALA A 13 10.77 -9.90 7.74
C ALA A 13 9.87 -9.44 8.89
N HIS A 14 9.35 -8.22 8.81
CA HIS A 14 8.38 -7.70 9.78
C HIS A 14 7.09 -8.52 9.82
N PHE A 15 6.50 -8.82 8.67
CA PHE A 15 5.29 -9.61 8.57
C PHE A 15 5.45 -11.00 9.17
N PHE A 16 6.52 -11.69 8.80
CA PHE A 16 6.77 -13.05 9.31
C PHE A 16 7.15 -13.07 10.78
N ALA A 17 7.77 -12.02 11.32
CA ALA A 17 8.01 -11.91 12.75
C ALA A 17 6.69 -11.84 13.54
N GLN A 18 5.68 -11.11 13.01
CA GLN A 18 4.33 -11.11 13.59
C GLN A 18 3.69 -12.51 13.50
N ALA A 19 3.68 -13.09 12.29
CA ALA A 19 3.08 -14.40 12.04
C ALA A 19 3.75 -15.50 12.89
N TYR A 20 5.07 -15.49 13.01
CA TYR A 20 5.85 -16.45 13.80
C TYR A 20 5.43 -16.46 15.27
N LYS A 21 5.24 -15.27 15.87
CA LYS A 21 4.80 -15.18 17.25
C LYS A 21 3.36 -15.68 17.45
N GLU A 22 2.47 -15.37 16.50
CA GLU A 22 1.07 -15.76 16.58
C GLU A 22 0.84 -17.26 16.29
N THR A 23 1.68 -17.89 15.47
CA THR A 23 1.47 -19.28 14.97
C THR A 23 2.55 -20.27 15.39
N GLY A 24 3.64 -19.78 16.01
CA GLY A 24 4.82 -20.58 16.35
C GLY A 24 5.78 -20.79 15.20
N GLY A 25 6.91 -21.44 15.47
CA GLY A 25 8.04 -21.57 14.55
C GLY A 25 7.79 -22.32 13.23
N LYS A 26 6.73 -23.12 13.18
CA LYS A 26 6.31 -23.84 11.97
C LYS A 26 5.37 -23.03 11.07
N LEU A 27 4.96 -21.84 11.51
CA LEU A 27 3.93 -21.02 10.86
C LEU A 27 2.63 -21.82 10.63
N ASP A 28 2.25 -22.63 11.61
CA ASP A 28 1.04 -23.44 11.52
C ASP A 28 -0.19 -22.53 11.46
N VAL A 29 -0.95 -22.67 10.40
CA VAL A 29 -2.18 -21.91 10.22
C VAL A 29 -3.19 -22.40 11.24
N LYS A 30 -3.69 -21.48 12.09
CA LYS A 30 -4.68 -21.83 13.11
C LYS A 30 -6.05 -22.08 12.46
N LYS A 31 -6.60 -23.27 12.69
CA LYS A 31 -7.95 -23.68 12.23
C LYS A 31 -9.07 -22.80 12.76
N GLY A 32 -8.75 -21.88 13.64
CA GLY A 32 -9.64 -20.92 14.28
C GLY A 32 -9.40 -20.83 15.76
N GLU A 33 -9.76 -19.68 16.33
CA GLU A 33 -9.72 -19.43 17.75
C GLU A 33 -10.46 -20.53 18.52
N SER A 34 -9.84 -21.04 19.57
CA SER A 34 -10.44 -22.05 20.46
C SER A 34 -11.03 -21.37 21.69
N PHE A 35 -12.28 -21.71 21.97
CA PHE A 35 -12.98 -21.26 23.18
C PHE A 35 -13.01 -22.35 24.27
N ASN A 36 -12.01 -23.22 24.28
CA ASN A 36 -11.85 -24.26 25.29
C ASN A 36 -11.28 -23.69 26.60
N TYR A 37 -12.02 -22.80 27.23
CA TYR A 37 -11.60 -22.09 28.45
C TYR A 37 -12.13 -22.78 29.73
N TYR A 38 -11.34 -22.70 30.79
CA TYR A 38 -11.81 -22.91 32.17
C TYR A 38 -12.79 -21.79 32.54
N TRP A 39 -13.91 -22.09 33.15
CA TRP A 39 -15.00 -21.15 33.34
C TRP A 39 -14.60 -19.87 34.11
N GLU A 40 -13.70 -19.93 35.08
CA GLU A 40 -13.25 -18.74 35.82
C GLU A 40 -12.39 -17.80 34.97
N ILE A 41 -11.75 -18.33 33.94
CA ILE A 41 -10.89 -17.51 33.06
C ILE A 41 -11.73 -16.79 31.99
N ILE A 42 -12.90 -17.29 31.64
CA ILE A 42 -13.73 -16.70 30.58
C ILE A 42 -14.00 -15.20 30.82
N PRO A 43 -14.45 -14.75 32.03
CA PRO A 43 -14.70 -13.32 32.29
C PRO A 43 -13.43 -12.46 32.28
N THR A 44 -12.27 -13.06 32.51
CA THR A 44 -10.99 -12.33 32.46
C THR A 44 -10.54 -12.07 31.03
N LYS A 45 -10.86 -12.99 30.11
CA LYS A 45 -10.48 -12.95 28.70
C LYS A 45 -11.53 -12.27 27.81
N LEU A 46 -12.81 -12.48 28.10
CA LEU A 46 -13.94 -12.09 27.28
C LEU A 46 -14.86 -11.14 28.05
N SER A 47 -14.83 -9.87 27.68
CA SER A 47 -15.50 -8.80 28.43
C SER A 47 -17.02 -8.98 28.57
N ALA A 48 -17.68 -9.57 27.57
CA ALA A 48 -19.11 -9.87 27.62
C ALA A 48 -19.51 -10.76 28.82
N PHE A 49 -18.58 -11.58 29.29
CA PHE A 49 -18.81 -12.50 30.43
C PHE A 49 -18.57 -11.87 31.81
N ARG A 50 -18.29 -10.57 31.90
CA ARG A 50 -18.06 -9.88 33.19
C ARG A 50 -19.35 -9.56 33.93
N THR A 51 -20.51 -9.59 33.28
CA THR A 51 -21.82 -9.42 33.90
C THR A 51 -22.24 -10.67 34.67
N ASP A 52 -23.20 -10.59 35.61
CA ASP A 52 -23.71 -11.74 36.34
C ASP A 52 -24.28 -12.80 35.41
N LYS A 53 -25.06 -12.41 34.40
CA LYS A 53 -25.54 -13.27 33.33
C LYS A 53 -24.39 -13.93 32.57
N GLY A 54 -23.37 -13.17 32.24
CA GLY A 54 -22.18 -13.68 31.56
C GLY A 54 -21.43 -14.70 32.41
N ARG A 55 -21.21 -14.42 33.71
CA ARG A 55 -20.57 -15.36 34.65
C ARG A 55 -21.35 -16.66 34.83
N PHE A 56 -22.68 -16.55 34.84
CA PHE A 56 -23.55 -17.74 34.86
C PHE A 56 -23.33 -18.58 33.59
N TYR A 57 -23.31 -17.99 32.40
CA TYR A 57 -23.02 -18.70 31.17
C TYR A 57 -21.59 -19.26 31.12
N ALA A 58 -20.61 -18.53 31.65
CA ALA A 58 -19.24 -19.04 31.74
C ALA A 58 -19.16 -20.36 32.50
N ARG A 59 -19.87 -20.46 33.64
CA ARG A 59 -19.95 -21.72 34.42
C ARG A 59 -20.61 -22.85 33.65
N GLN A 60 -21.66 -22.56 32.90
CA GLN A 60 -22.40 -23.60 32.16
C GLN A 60 -21.65 -24.10 30.92
N TRP A 61 -20.95 -23.19 30.21
CA TRP A 61 -20.36 -23.52 28.91
C TRP A 61 -18.86 -23.79 28.99
N GLY A 62 -18.17 -23.26 29.97
CA GLY A 62 -16.74 -23.47 30.19
C GLY A 62 -16.41 -24.83 30.81
N ARG A 63 -15.12 -25.15 30.82
CA ARG A 63 -14.63 -26.36 31.54
C ARG A 63 -14.75 -26.17 33.04
N ALA A 64 -15.12 -27.25 33.74
CA ALA A 64 -15.14 -27.27 35.19
C ALA A 64 -13.74 -27.30 35.79
N GLU A 65 -12.77 -27.88 35.13
CA GLU A 65 -11.40 -28.05 35.61
C GLU A 65 -10.41 -27.09 34.91
N LYS A 66 -9.45 -26.60 35.69
CA LYS A 66 -8.41 -25.68 35.20
C LYS A 66 -7.50 -26.34 34.17
N LYS A 67 -7.07 -27.60 34.43
CA LYS A 67 -6.23 -28.36 33.52
C LYS A 67 -7.07 -28.93 32.36
N SER A 68 -6.68 -28.64 31.12
CA SER A 68 -7.37 -29.17 29.94
C SER A 68 -6.87 -30.57 29.59
N THR A 69 -7.82 -31.47 29.40
CA THR A 69 -7.60 -32.81 28.86
C THR A 69 -8.55 -33.06 27.71
N LYS A 70 -8.38 -34.16 26.97
CA LYS A 70 -9.36 -34.56 25.93
C LYS A 70 -10.74 -34.81 26.52
N ALA A 71 -10.79 -35.41 27.71
CA ALA A 71 -12.04 -35.81 28.36
C ALA A 71 -12.87 -34.63 28.90
N ASN A 72 -12.22 -33.54 29.33
CA ASN A 72 -12.90 -32.36 29.90
C ASN A 72 -12.90 -31.14 28.97
N ALA A 73 -12.53 -31.31 27.69
CA ALA A 73 -12.53 -30.22 26.73
C ALA A 73 -13.97 -29.69 26.53
N VAL A 74 -14.10 -28.36 26.39
CA VAL A 74 -15.39 -27.74 26.07
C VAL A 74 -15.90 -28.28 24.75
N SER A 75 -17.14 -28.78 24.76
CA SER A 75 -17.78 -29.29 23.54
C SER A 75 -17.81 -28.24 22.43
N LYS A 76 -17.83 -28.67 21.17
CA LYS A 76 -17.93 -27.76 20.04
C LYS A 76 -19.15 -26.84 20.14
N GLU A 77 -20.28 -27.37 20.57
CA GLU A 77 -21.51 -26.61 20.78
C GLU A 77 -21.31 -25.48 21.79
N ASN A 78 -20.72 -25.79 22.94
CA ASN A 78 -20.45 -24.77 23.95
C ASN A 78 -19.39 -23.76 23.52
N GLN A 79 -18.37 -24.17 22.74
CA GLN A 79 -17.42 -23.22 22.15
C GLN A 79 -18.13 -22.26 21.19
N ILE A 80 -19.11 -22.71 20.40
CA ILE A 80 -19.95 -21.87 19.55
C ILE A 80 -20.75 -20.88 20.39
N LYS A 81 -21.39 -21.35 21.47
CA LYS A 81 -22.14 -20.49 22.41
C LYS A 81 -21.22 -19.40 23.03
N ILE A 82 -20.04 -19.79 23.48
CA ILE A 82 -19.07 -18.86 24.07
C ILE A 82 -18.66 -17.81 23.04
N ALA A 83 -18.30 -18.22 21.83
CA ALA A 83 -17.90 -17.31 20.76
C ALA A 83 -18.99 -16.32 20.38
N ASN A 84 -20.22 -16.83 20.16
CA ASN A 84 -21.36 -16.01 19.77
C ASN A 84 -21.77 -15.03 20.86
N TYR A 85 -21.65 -15.41 22.13
CA TYR A 85 -21.91 -14.50 23.24
C TYR A 85 -20.78 -13.47 23.41
N ALA A 86 -19.51 -13.90 23.38
CA ALA A 86 -18.35 -13.02 23.51
C ALA A 86 -18.32 -11.90 22.48
N TYR A 87 -18.66 -12.25 21.25
CA TYR A 87 -18.56 -11.36 20.07
C TYR A 87 -19.94 -11.00 19.51
N SER A 88 -20.99 -11.08 20.34
CA SER A 88 -22.33 -10.63 19.97
C SER A 88 -22.35 -9.17 19.55
N TYR A 89 -23.10 -8.86 18.48
CA TYR A 89 -23.37 -7.48 18.04
C TYR A 89 -24.04 -6.62 19.09
N GLU A 90 -24.59 -7.19 20.14
CA GLU A 90 -25.17 -6.48 21.28
C GLU A 90 -24.12 -5.82 22.17
N PHE A 91 -22.93 -6.41 22.28
CA PHE A 91 -21.85 -5.91 23.11
C PHE A 91 -20.87 -5.02 22.31
N SER A 92 -20.16 -4.15 23.05
CA SER A 92 -19.18 -3.21 22.46
C SER A 92 -18.14 -3.92 21.58
N LYS A 93 -17.61 -5.06 22.03
CA LYS A 93 -16.60 -5.81 21.25
C LYS A 93 -17.15 -6.36 19.95
N GLY A 94 -18.37 -6.89 19.92
CA GLY A 94 -18.99 -7.37 18.71
C GLY A 94 -19.29 -6.22 17.73
N LYS A 95 -19.72 -5.06 18.24
CA LYS A 95 -19.92 -3.84 17.43
C LYS A 95 -18.60 -3.36 16.81
N GLU A 96 -17.52 -3.32 17.58
CA GLU A 96 -16.17 -2.98 17.11
C GLU A 96 -15.71 -3.93 15.98
N LEU A 97 -16.04 -5.21 16.09
CA LEU A 97 -15.75 -6.24 15.09
C LEU A 97 -16.67 -6.18 13.86
N GLY A 98 -17.68 -5.30 13.88
CA GLY A 98 -18.66 -5.15 12.81
C GLY A 98 -19.60 -6.36 12.67
N ASN A 99 -19.77 -7.15 13.73
CA ASN A 99 -20.72 -8.27 13.76
C ASN A 99 -22.15 -7.74 13.77
N LYS A 100 -23.06 -8.45 13.09
CA LYS A 100 -24.44 -8.00 12.85
C LYS A 100 -25.48 -9.09 13.16
N TYR A 101 -25.06 -10.34 13.15
CA TYR A 101 -25.94 -11.48 13.30
C TYR A 101 -25.54 -12.37 14.48
N PRO A 102 -26.48 -13.14 15.06
CA PRO A 102 -26.24 -13.96 16.26
C PRO A 102 -25.06 -14.94 16.16
N ASN A 103 -24.79 -15.46 14.96
CA ASN A 103 -23.75 -16.46 14.73
C ASN A 103 -22.41 -15.86 14.29
N ASP A 104 -22.29 -14.56 14.17
CA ASP A 104 -21.08 -13.90 13.67
C ASP A 104 -19.86 -14.15 14.54
N GLY A 105 -20.05 -14.29 15.86
CA GLY A 105 -18.98 -14.55 16.79
C GLY A 105 -18.20 -15.83 16.46
N TRP A 106 -18.90 -16.91 16.16
CA TRP A 106 -18.28 -18.15 15.73
C TRP A 106 -17.89 -18.13 14.25
N HIS A 107 -18.76 -17.57 13.40
CA HIS A 107 -18.52 -17.49 11.96
C HIS A 107 -17.23 -16.77 11.64
N PHE A 108 -16.97 -15.62 12.25
CA PHE A 108 -15.81 -14.77 12.00
C PHE A 108 -14.82 -14.75 13.18
N ARG A 109 -14.70 -15.87 13.92
CA ARG A 109 -13.69 -16.02 14.97
C ARG A 109 -12.28 -15.92 14.39
N GLY A 110 -11.30 -15.64 15.23
CA GLY A 110 -9.90 -15.47 14.83
C GLY A 110 -9.35 -16.65 14.03
N ARG A 111 -8.76 -16.40 12.84
CA ARG A 111 -8.12 -17.40 11.97
C ARG A 111 -6.92 -16.82 11.24
N GLY A 112 -6.16 -17.71 10.61
CA GLY A 112 -5.01 -17.34 9.80
C GLY A 112 -3.78 -16.94 10.61
N LEU A 113 -2.78 -16.37 9.93
CA LEU A 113 -1.46 -16.11 10.51
C LEU A 113 -1.45 -15.00 11.58
N ILE A 114 -2.40 -14.07 11.53
CA ILE A 114 -2.49 -12.92 12.45
C ILE A 114 -3.85 -12.83 13.16
N GLN A 115 -4.60 -13.93 13.21
CA GLN A 115 -5.88 -14.03 13.90
C GLN A 115 -6.93 -13.00 13.44
N LEU A 116 -7.21 -13.00 12.12
CA LEU A 116 -8.26 -12.17 11.53
C LEU A 116 -9.60 -12.44 12.20
N THR A 117 -10.26 -11.42 12.75
CA THR A 117 -11.45 -11.56 13.57
C THR A 117 -12.52 -10.51 13.22
N GLY A 118 -13.77 -10.96 13.18
CA GLY A 118 -14.95 -10.11 12.97
C GLY A 118 -15.41 -9.97 11.53
N ARG A 119 -16.73 -9.80 11.35
CA ARG A 119 -17.36 -9.65 10.03
C ARG A 119 -16.75 -8.53 9.20
N ALA A 120 -16.55 -7.34 9.80
CA ALA A 120 -15.97 -6.20 9.08
C ALA A 120 -14.59 -6.52 8.50
N CYS A 121 -13.74 -7.23 9.26
CA CYS A 121 -12.42 -7.65 8.82
C CYS A 121 -12.51 -8.62 7.62
N TYR A 122 -13.30 -9.68 7.73
CA TYR A 122 -13.45 -10.69 6.67
C TYR A 122 -14.03 -10.08 5.39
N THR A 123 -15.10 -9.29 5.50
CA THR A 123 -15.72 -8.62 4.35
C THR A 123 -14.77 -7.66 3.63
N ALA A 124 -14.03 -6.88 4.41
CA ALA A 124 -13.05 -5.94 3.83
C ALA A 124 -11.89 -6.66 3.16
N ILE A 125 -11.38 -7.75 3.77
CA ILE A 125 -10.30 -8.55 3.21
C ILE A 125 -10.74 -9.23 1.91
N GLU A 126 -11.90 -9.88 1.89
CA GLU A 126 -12.45 -10.52 0.69
C GLU A 126 -12.56 -9.50 -0.45
N LYS A 127 -13.14 -8.33 -0.17
CA LYS A 127 -13.22 -7.27 -1.17
C LYS A 127 -11.84 -6.84 -1.68
N ILE A 128 -10.86 -6.64 -0.79
CA ILE A 128 -9.49 -6.25 -1.18
C ILE A 128 -8.85 -7.32 -2.06
N LEU A 129 -9.06 -8.59 -1.74
CA LEU A 129 -8.51 -9.72 -2.52
C LEU A 129 -9.16 -9.78 -3.91
N HIS A 130 -10.48 -9.61 -4.00
CA HIS A 130 -11.18 -9.53 -5.30
C HIS A 130 -10.69 -8.31 -6.13
N ASP A 131 -10.54 -7.15 -5.49
CA ASP A 131 -10.07 -5.92 -6.16
C ASP A 131 -8.66 -6.06 -6.78
N ILE A 132 -7.86 -7.03 -6.31
CA ILE A 132 -6.54 -7.35 -6.87
C ILE A 132 -6.54 -8.60 -7.77
N GLY A 133 -7.71 -9.14 -8.09
CA GLY A 133 -7.86 -10.31 -8.95
C GLY A 133 -7.65 -11.66 -8.28
N TYR A 134 -7.58 -11.71 -6.93
CA TYR A 134 -7.51 -12.96 -6.19
C TYR A 134 -8.93 -13.46 -5.85
N SER A 135 -9.39 -14.51 -6.55
CA SER A 135 -10.71 -15.08 -6.33
C SER A 135 -10.75 -15.89 -5.04
N CYS A 136 -11.59 -15.50 -4.10
CA CYS A 136 -11.84 -16.22 -2.86
C CYS A 136 -13.26 -15.95 -2.36
N ASP A 137 -13.77 -16.85 -1.53
CA ASP A 137 -14.98 -16.66 -0.75
C ASP A 137 -14.65 -17.02 0.70
N ILE A 138 -14.67 -16.03 1.58
CA ILE A 138 -14.37 -16.21 3.01
C ILE A 138 -15.47 -15.65 3.91
N THR A 139 -16.61 -15.28 3.34
CA THR A 139 -17.71 -14.64 4.09
C THR A 139 -19.05 -15.35 3.96
N SER A 140 -19.32 -16.13 2.90
CA SER A 140 -20.65 -16.67 2.62
C SER A 140 -21.08 -17.77 3.59
N SER A 141 -20.16 -18.56 4.13
CA SER A 141 -20.45 -19.60 5.12
C SER A 141 -19.30 -19.82 6.11
N ILE A 142 -19.58 -20.54 7.21
CA ILE A 142 -18.56 -20.92 8.20
C ILE A 142 -17.46 -21.76 7.56
N GLU A 143 -17.82 -22.69 6.67
CA GLU A 143 -16.89 -23.57 5.96
C GLU A 143 -15.95 -22.76 5.06
N LYS A 144 -16.46 -21.72 4.42
CA LYS A 144 -15.68 -20.78 3.59
C LYS A 144 -14.74 -19.94 4.44
N SER A 145 -15.23 -19.38 5.55
CA SER A 145 -14.38 -18.67 6.51
C SER A 145 -13.31 -19.57 7.12
N ASP A 146 -13.61 -20.85 7.35
CA ASP A 146 -12.66 -21.84 7.87
C ASP A 146 -11.46 -22.08 6.92
N GLN A 147 -11.60 -21.79 5.62
CA GLN A 147 -10.48 -21.92 4.67
C GLN A 147 -9.31 -20.99 5.02
N VAL A 148 -9.58 -19.82 5.61
CA VAL A 148 -8.52 -18.92 6.12
C VAL A 148 -7.63 -19.60 7.17
N GLY A 149 -8.16 -20.60 7.88
CA GLY A 149 -7.43 -21.40 8.86
C GLY A 149 -7.00 -22.79 8.36
N LYS A 150 -7.21 -23.12 7.09
CA LYS A 150 -6.90 -24.45 6.52
C LYS A 150 -6.01 -24.35 5.28
N ASN A 151 -6.18 -23.30 4.48
CA ASN A 151 -5.38 -23.06 3.28
C ASN A 151 -4.28 -22.06 3.61
N PHE A 152 -3.02 -22.49 3.52
CA PHE A 152 -1.87 -21.68 3.87
C PHE A 152 -1.71 -20.45 2.96
N GLU A 153 -1.90 -20.60 1.66
CA GLU A 153 -1.83 -19.49 0.71
C GLU A 153 -2.88 -18.43 1.03
N LEU A 154 -4.13 -18.84 1.21
CA LEU A 154 -5.22 -17.93 1.59
C LEU A 154 -4.96 -17.25 2.94
N ALA A 155 -4.42 -17.98 3.92
CA ALA A 155 -4.04 -17.40 5.21
C ALA A 155 -2.98 -16.31 5.07
N VAL A 156 -1.98 -16.51 4.21
CA VAL A 156 -0.92 -15.54 3.93
C VAL A 156 -1.50 -14.30 3.24
N VAL A 157 -2.22 -14.47 2.11
CA VAL A 157 -2.72 -13.31 1.35
C VAL A 157 -3.79 -12.54 2.11
N ALA A 158 -4.65 -13.22 2.87
CA ALA A 158 -5.63 -12.57 3.74
C ALA A 158 -4.97 -11.77 4.87
N SER A 159 -3.92 -12.32 5.49
CA SER A 159 -3.14 -11.60 6.50
C SER A 159 -2.39 -10.39 5.93
N MET A 160 -1.92 -10.45 4.69
CA MET A 160 -1.34 -9.30 3.99
C MET A 160 -2.40 -8.24 3.68
N ALA A 161 -3.59 -8.64 3.21
CA ALA A 161 -4.69 -7.74 2.92
C ALA A 161 -5.20 -6.99 4.17
N PHE A 162 -5.02 -7.57 5.36
CA PHE A 162 -5.32 -6.90 6.63
C PHE A 162 -4.59 -5.57 6.79
N PHE A 163 -3.30 -5.49 6.45
CA PHE A 163 -2.54 -4.23 6.55
C PHE A 163 -3.04 -3.19 5.55
N LYS A 164 -3.48 -3.62 4.37
CA LYS A 164 -4.12 -2.74 3.39
C LYS A 164 -5.48 -2.23 3.90
N TRP A 165 -6.28 -3.09 4.52
CA TRP A 165 -7.53 -2.71 5.18
C TRP A 165 -7.31 -1.68 6.29
N LYS A 166 -6.29 -1.87 7.11
CA LYS A 166 -5.90 -0.93 8.19
C LYS A 166 -5.25 0.35 7.67
N ASN A 167 -5.18 0.52 6.35
CA ASN A 167 -4.56 1.68 5.69
C ASN A 167 -3.12 1.95 6.17
N VAL A 168 -2.35 0.88 6.39
CA VAL A 168 -0.98 0.96 6.88
C VAL A 168 -0.03 1.18 5.72
N ASP A 169 0.81 2.20 5.82
CA ASP A 169 1.94 2.37 4.91
C ASP A 169 3.11 1.46 5.34
N MET A 170 3.09 0.22 4.84
CA MET A 170 4.08 -0.80 5.18
C MET A 170 5.50 -0.42 4.72
N TYR A 171 5.63 0.32 3.62
CA TYR A 171 6.96 0.79 3.17
C TYR A 171 7.58 1.75 4.17
N ARG A 172 6.82 2.73 4.62
CA ARG A 172 7.28 3.71 5.62
C ARG A 172 7.54 3.06 6.98
N LEU A 173 6.69 2.10 7.35
CA LEU A 173 6.76 1.47 8.67
C LEU A 173 7.92 0.48 8.78
N CYS A 174 8.21 -0.27 7.72
CA CYS A 174 9.08 -1.44 7.77
C CYS A 174 10.43 -1.26 7.06
N ASN A 175 10.49 -0.53 5.94
CA ASN A 175 11.73 -0.45 5.15
C ASN A 175 12.86 0.24 5.91
N GLY A 176 14.00 -0.44 6.03
CA GLY A 176 15.14 0.02 6.79
C GLY A 176 14.93 0.08 8.32
N ASN A 177 13.73 -0.26 8.80
CA ASN A 177 13.41 -0.18 10.22
C ASN A 177 13.71 -1.51 10.92
N LYS A 178 14.60 -1.48 11.91
CA LYS A 178 14.95 -2.64 12.74
C LYS A 178 14.02 -2.85 13.94
N ASN A 179 13.08 -1.92 14.19
CA ASN A 179 12.16 -1.97 15.32
C ASN A 179 10.76 -2.41 14.88
N THR A 180 10.23 -3.47 15.49
CA THR A 180 8.93 -4.05 15.14
C THR A 180 7.75 -3.45 15.90
N THR A 181 7.97 -2.53 16.84
CA THR A 181 6.91 -1.98 17.70
C THR A 181 5.75 -1.40 16.88
N GLY A 182 6.06 -0.62 15.84
CA GLY A 182 5.04 0.02 15.01
C GLY A 182 4.08 -0.98 14.33
N ILE A 183 4.60 -2.08 13.79
CA ILE A 183 3.76 -3.12 13.18
C ILE A 183 3.06 -3.96 14.27
N SER A 184 3.71 -4.18 15.41
CA SER A 184 3.13 -4.95 16.50
C SER A 184 1.88 -4.30 17.09
N THR A 185 1.84 -2.96 17.17
CA THR A 185 0.66 -2.19 17.64
C THR A 185 -0.55 -2.32 16.72
N ILE A 186 -0.32 -2.60 15.44
CA ILE A 186 -1.38 -2.78 14.44
C ILE A 186 -1.98 -4.19 14.53
N VAL A 187 -1.14 -5.18 14.79
CA VAL A 187 -1.55 -6.59 14.87
C VAL A 187 -2.28 -6.89 16.19
N GLY A 188 -1.89 -6.24 17.28
CA GLY A 188 -2.56 -6.47 18.56
C GLY A 188 -2.01 -5.61 19.70
N MET A 189 -2.69 -5.66 20.85
CA MET A 189 -2.27 -4.95 22.05
C MET A 189 -1.03 -5.59 22.68
N LYS A 190 -0.26 -4.78 23.42
CA LYS A 190 0.88 -5.26 24.20
C LYS A 190 0.37 -6.09 25.36
N GLU A 191 0.78 -7.35 25.43
CA GLU A 191 0.49 -8.28 26.53
C GLU A 191 1.79 -8.88 27.04
N THR A 192 1.89 -9.07 28.36
CA THR A 192 3.06 -9.73 28.97
C THR A 192 2.77 -11.21 29.18
N ASN A 193 3.66 -12.05 28.68
CA ASN A 193 3.64 -13.48 28.94
C ASN A 193 4.08 -13.73 30.39
N LYS A 194 3.21 -14.31 31.20
CA LYS A 194 3.46 -14.56 32.63
C LYS A 194 4.56 -15.59 32.88
N ASP A 195 4.75 -16.51 31.93
CA ASP A 195 5.73 -17.59 32.08
C ASP A 195 7.16 -17.12 31.74
N THR A 196 7.28 -16.20 30.77
CA THR A 196 8.58 -15.69 30.32
C THR A 196 8.92 -14.29 30.85
N GLY A 197 7.95 -13.57 31.41
CA GLY A 197 8.07 -12.17 31.81
C GLY A 197 8.23 -11.19 30.64
N LYS A 198 8.31 -11.67 29.40
CA LYS A 198 8.46 -10.84 28.20
C LYS A 198 7.11 -10.41 27.65
N SER A 199 7.06 -9.22 27.06
CA SER A 199 5.90 -8.81 26.29
C SER A 199 5.87 -9.52 24.92
N ASN A 200 4.67 -9.69 24.35
CA ASN A 200 4.51 -10.18 23.00
C ASN A 200 5.23 -9.30 21.96
N TYR A 201 5.45 -8.02 22.23
CA TYR A 201 6.23 -7.11 21.38
C TYR A 201 7.72 -7.43 21.41
N GLU A 202 8.27 -7.74 22.59
CA GLU A 202 9.66 -8.19 22.74
C GLU A 202 9.88 -9.52 22.03
N GLU A 203 8.96 -10.47 22.16
CA GLU A 203 9.02 -11.74 21.46
C GLU A 203 8.92 -11.58 19.93
N LYS A 204 8.11 -10.62 19.43
CA LYS A 204 8.06 -10.27 17.99
C LYS A 204 9.35 -9.61 17.53
N GLN A 205 9.96 -8.76 18.35
CA GLN A 205 11.25 -8.16 18.08
C GLN A 205 12.36 -9.19 18.00
N GLU A 206 12.39 -10.15 18.92
CA GLU A 206 13.34 -11.27 18.92
C GLU A 206 13.16 -12.14 17.65
N ALA A 207 11.92 -12.46 17.30
CA ALA A 207 11.62 -13.20 16.08
C ALA A 207 12.10 -12.46 14.83
N PHE A 208 11.91 -11.14 14.77
CA PHE A 208 12.41 -10.29 13.70
C PHE A 208 13.95 -10.32 13.63
N THR A 209 14.63 -10.11 14.76
CA THR A 209 16.09 -10.06 14.81
C THR A 209 16.70 -11.39 14.37
N ASN A 210 16.18 -12.50 14.88
CA ASN A 210 16.65 -13.83 14.52
C ASN A 210 16.36 -14.16 13.05
N ARG A 211 15.22 -13.74 12.52
CA ARG A 211 14.82 -14.00 11.14
C ARG A 211 15.54 -13.11 10.12
N THR A 212 15.84 -11.86 10.47
CA THR A 212 16.66 -10.99 9.61
C THR A 212 18.07 -11.51 9.48
N SER A 213 18.65 -12.06 10.57
CA SER A 213 20.03 -12.57 10.54
C SER A 213 20.17 -13.97 9.96
N VAL A 214 19.13 -14.82 10.01
CA VAL A 214 19.24 -16.25 9.66
C VAL A 214 18.24 -16.66 8.56
N ALA A 215 16.94 -16.49 8.77
CA ALA A 215 15.93 -17.12 7.91
C ALA A 215 15.43 -16.22 6.79
N PHE A 216 15.33 -14.90 7.02
CA PHE A 216 14.83 -13.95 6.01
C PHE A 216 15.95 -13.17 5.36
N MET A 217 17.15 -13.14 5.97
CA MET A 217 18.37 -12.58 5.40
C MET A 217 18.11 -11.24 4.71
N VAL A 218 17.60 -10.23 5.48
CA VAL A 218 17.26 -8.93 4.89
C VAL A 218 18.44 -8.37 4.09
N ASP A 219 19.65 -8.54 4.61
CA ASP A 219 20.88 -8.06 3.95
C ASP A 219 21.27 -8.88 2.70
N ASN A 220 20.79 -10.12 2.58
CA ASN A 220 21.03 -11.03 1.45
C ASN A 220 19.73 -11.47 0.77
N CYS A 221 18.63 -10.82 1.09
CA CYS A 221 17.32 -11.18 0.57
C CYS A 221 17.22 -10.80 -0.90
N LYS A 222 17.18 -11.80 -1.75
CA LYS A 222 16.96 -11.66 -3.20
C LYS A 222 15.50 -11.38 -3.57
N TRP A 223 14.62 -11.12 -2.61
CA TRP A 223 13.20 -10.89 -2.87
C TRP A 223 12.88 -9.43 -3.18
N ASP A 224 13.67 -8.50 -2.64
CA ASP A 224 13.63 -7.10 -3.09
C ASP A 224 14.15 -7.02 -4.52
N VAL A 225 14.85 -8.10 -4.92
CA VAL A 225 15.44 -8.34 -6.21
C VAL A 225 14.80 -9.51 -6.95
N LYS A 226 13.61 -9.92 -6.66
CA LYS A 226 12.66 -10.11 -7.73
C LYS A 226 11.93 -8.75 -7.79
N GLU A 227 12.62 -7.64 -8.20
CA GLU A 227 12.81 -7.58 -9.64
C GLU A 227 11.88 -8.61 -10.24
N SER A 228 10.71 -8.21 -10.69
CA SER A 228 10.16 -8.77 -11.94
C SER A 228 11.37 -9.24 -12.70
N PRO A 229 11.51 -10.61 -13.02
CA PRO A 229 12.78 -11.22 -13.32
C PRO A 229 13.64 -10.13 -13.89
N LYS A 230 14.89 -9.87 -13.36
CA LYS A 230 15.77 -9.03 -14.11
C LYS A 230 15.54 -9.49 -15.51
N GLN A 231 14.59 -8.85 -16.19
CA GLN A 231 14.82 -8.65 -17.57
C GLN A 231 16.16 -7.99 -17.43
N THR A 232 17.22 -8.79 -17.52
CA THR A 232 18.56 -8.34 -17.84
C THR A 232 18.29 -7.07 -18.54
N PRO A 233 18.55 -5.86 -17.91
CA PRO A 233 18.03 -4.62 -18.45
C PRO A 233 18.24 -4.82 -19.93
N LYS A 234 17.15 -5.01 -20.73
CA LYS A 234 17.33 -5.10 -22.15
C LYS A 234 17.70 -3.68 -22.40
N GLN A 235 19.00 -3.48 -22.34
CA GLN A 235 19.73 -2.25 -22.46
C GLN A 235 18.95 -1.38 -23.45
N GLY A 236 18.48 -0.20 -22.99
CA GLY A 236 17.68 0.68 -23.80
C GLY A 236 16.13 0.46 -23.80
N LYS A 237 15.53 -0.30 -22.90
CA LYS A 237 14.07 -0.49 -22.89
C LYS A 237 13.37 0.52 -21.99
N TRP A 238 12.49 1.34 -22.58
CA TRP A 238 11.63 2.27 -21.86
C TRP A 238 10.78 1.61 -20.77
N HIS A 239 10.70 2.25 -19.59
CA HIS A 239 9.74 1.96 -18.55
C HIS A 239 8.80 3.16 -18.35
N GLU A 240 7.50 2.93 -18.11
CA GLU A 240 6.57 4.04 -17.83
C GLU A 240 6.90 4.69 -16.48
N PRO A 241 6.70 6.01 -16.30
CA PRO A 241 7.05 6.72 -15.06
C PRO A 241 6.25 6.25 -13.86
N VAL A 242 5.09 5.65 -14.05
CA VAL A 242 4.27 4.98 -13.05
C VAL A 242 3.56 3.78 -13.67
N ASP A 243 3.11 2.83 -12.85
CA ASP A 243 2.28 1.73 -13.31
C ASP A 243 0.94 2.28 -13.84
N ASN A 244 0.56 1.87 -15.06
CA ASN A 244 -0.73 2.19 -15.69
C ASN A 244 -1.06 3.70 -15.68
N PRO A 245 -0.28 4.54 -16.41
CA PRO A 245 -0.45 5.99 -16.40
C PRO A 245 -1.85 6.43 -16.83
N GLN A 246 -2.46 7.33 -16.06
CA GLN A 246 -3.77 7.93 -16.33
C GLN A 246 -3.64 9.44 -16.28
N ILE A 247 -4.31 10.14 -17.17
CA ILE A 247 -4.38 11.60 -17.08
C ILE A 247 -5.10 12.03 -15.80
N THR A 248 -4.65 13.11 -15.20
CA THR A 248 -5.41 13.81 -14.15
C THR A 248 -6.61 14.52 -14.79
N ILE A 249 -7.82 14.24 -14.29
CA ILE A 249 -9.05 14.81 -14.84
C ILE A 249 -9.56 16.04 -14.07
N TRP A 250 -8.97 16.36 -12.92
CA TRP A 250 -9.41 17.47 -12.06
C TRP A 250 -8.43 18.63 -12.08
N THR A 251 -8.95 19.85 -12.26
CA THR A 251 -8.18 21.09 -12.22
C THR A 251 -8.04 21.64 -10.81
N GLN A 252 -7.24 22.71 -10.68
CA GLN A 252 -7.13 23.52 -9.45
C GLN A 252 -8.48 24.06 -8.95
N SER A 253 -9.43 24.30 -9.84
CA SER A 253 -10.79 24.77 -9.46
C SER A 253 -11.73 23.64 -9.09
N GLY A 254 -11.30 22.39 -9.09
CA GLY A 254 -12.12 21.20 -8.84
C GLY A 254 -13.07 20.83 -9.97
N ARG A 255 -12.89 21.41 -11.15
CA ARG A 255 -13.65 21.07 -12.34
C ARG A 255 -13.05 19.90 -13.06
N ASN A 256 -13.89 19.14 -13.77
CA ASN A 256 -13.42 18.10 -14.69
C ASN A 256 -12.93 18.75 -16.00
N GLU A 257 -11.64 19.02 -16.06
CA GLU A 257 -10.98 19.65 -17.20
C GLU A 257 -9.64 18.97 -17.50
N PRO A 258 -9.66 17.74 -18.05
CA PRO A 258 -8.43 16.98 -18.33
C PRO A 258 -7.50 17.69 -19.32
N SER A 259 -8.02 18.62 -20.14
CA SER A 259 -7.22 19.47 -21.03
C SER A 259 -6.18 20.33 -20.30
N ASN A 260 -6.36 20.59 -19.01
CA ASN A 260 -5.38 21.32 -18.20
C ASN A 260 -4.19 20.48 -17.75
N ALA A 261 -4.29 19.16 -17.86
CA ALA A 261 -3.25 18.23 -17.43
C ALA A 261 -2.19 17.93 -18.51
N VAL A 262 -2.38 18.44 -19.73
CA VAL A 262 -1.49 18.17 -20.86
C VAL A 262 -0.48 19.30 -21.10
N PHE A 263 0.61 18.96 -21.77
CA PHE A 263 1.66 19.89 -22.13
C PHE A 263 1.14 21.01 -23.05
N GLY A 264 1.50 22.26 -22.76
CA GLY A 264 1.09 23.44 -23.52
C GLY A 264 -0.29 24.00 -23.14
N ALA A 265 -1.04 23.36 -22.25
CA ALA A 265 -2.31 23.90 -21.75
C ALA A 265 -2.12 25.28 -21.13
N LYS A 266 -2.87 26.29 -21.61
CA LYS A 266 -2.81 27.65 -21.08
C LYS A 266 -3.53 27.74 -19.76
N ARG A 267 -2.84 28.11 -18.72
CA ARG A 267 -3.36 28.30 -17.36
C ARG A 267 -4.02 29.68 -17.20
N PRO A 268 -4.94 29.87 -16.26
CA PRO A 268 -5.62 31.15 -16.01
C PRO A 268 -4.66 32.31 -15.70
N ASN A 269 -3.50 32.01 -15.13
CA ASN A 269 -2.44 32.99 -14.82
C ASN A 269 -1.57 33.37 -16.02
N GLY A 270 -1.93 32.92 -17.23
CA GLY A 270 -1.19 33.18 -18.47
C GLY A 270 -0.02 32.26 -18.75
N HIS A 271 0.41 31.44 -17.81
CA HIS A 271 1.47 30.47 -18.01
C HIS A 271 0.97 29.21 -18.71
N TYR A 272 1.87 28.53 -19.41
CA TYR A 272 1.59 27.25 -20.06
C TYR A 272 2.02 26.09 -19.16
N HIS A 273 1.24 25.01 -19.18
CA HIS A 273 1.59 23.79 -18.49
C HIS A 273 2.78 23.09 -19.13
N GLN A 274 3.79 22.76 -18.34
CA GLN A 274 5.14 22.42 -18.82
C GLN A 274 5.39 20.91 -18.92
N GLY A 275 4.42 20.08 -18.57
CA GLY A 275 4.54 18.62 -18.57
C GLY A 275 3.22 17.90 -18.77
N LEU A 276 3.16 16.68 -18.27
CA LEU A 276 1.97 15.83 -18.21
C LEU A 276 1.65 15.54 -16.77
N ASP A 277 0.43 15.85 -16.33
CA ASP A 277 -0.06 15.50 -15.00
C ASP A 277 -0.68 14.09 -15.03
N ILE A 278 0.01 13.15 -14.41
CA ILE A 278 -0.38 11.75 -14.32
C ILE A 278 -0.99 11.50 -12.95
N PHE A 279 -2.25 11.06 -12.90
CA PHE A 279 -2.91 10.75 -11.64
C PHE A 279 -2.18 9.63 -10.90
N CYS A 280 -1.86 9.91 -9.64
CA CYS A 280 -1.24 8.97 -8.71
C CYS A 280 -1.89 9.12 -7.34
N VAL A 281 -2.17 8.01 -6.68
CA VAL A 281 -2.44 8.04 -5.24
C VAL A 281 -1.13 8.32 -4.52
N GLU A 282 -1.15 9.12 -3.44
CA GLU A 282 0.06 9.40 -2.65
C GLU A 282 0.79 8.10 -2.30
N GLY A 283 2.10 8.08 -2.54
CA GLY A 283 2.95 6.92 -2.33
C GLY A 283 2.94 5.89 -3.46
N THR A 284 2.36 6.21 -4.63
CA THR A 284 2.55 5.41 -5.84
C THR A 284 4.04 5.45 -6.23
N ARG A 285 4.59 4.31 -6.63
CA ARG A 285 5.98 4.21 -7.10
C ARG A 285 6.17 5.03 -8.35
N VAL A 286 7.28 5.77 -8.37
CA VAL A 286 7.75 6.53 -9.54
C VAL A 286 9.04 5.88 -10.01
N TYR A 287 9.10 5.58 -11.31
CA TYR A 287 10.17 4.80 -11.91
C TYR A 287 11.04 5.65 -12.83
N ALA A 288 12.33 5.31 -12.90
CA ALA A 288 13.21 5.78 -13.96
C ALA A 288 12.71 5.25 -15.32
N CYS A 289 12.52 6.13 -16.29
CA CYS A 289 12.00 5.72 -17.61
C CYS A 289 13.06 5.08 -18.50
N LEU A 290 14.32 5.45 -18.34
CA LEU A 290 15.52 4.90 -19.01
C LEU A 290 16.68 4.85 -18.02
N ASP A 291 17.74 4.14 -18.39
CA ASP A 291 18.99 4.15 -17.66
C ASP A 291 19.59 5.55 -17.71
N GLY A 292 20.07 6.05 -16.57
CA GLY A 292 20.62 7.38 -16.47
C GLY A 292 21.20 7.68 -15.08
N THR A 293 21.48 8.95 -14.84
CA THR A 293 22.04 9.42 -13.57
C THR A 293 21.10 10.41 -12.91
N ILE A 294 20.79 10.21 -11.64
CA ILE A 294 20.16 11.25 -10.83
C ILE A 294 21.16 12.38 -10.62
N GLU A 295 20.98 13.45 -11.40
CA GLU A 295 21.93 14.58 -11.41
C GLU A 295 21.61 15.60 -10.32
N ALA A 296 20.33 15.78 -10.03
CA ALA A 296 19.87 16.70 -9.00
C ALA A 296 18.54 16.27 -8.39
N ILE A 297 18.34 16.69 -7.15
CA ILE A 297 17.08 16.59 -6.42
C ILE A 297 16.75 17.93 -5.78
N SER A 298 15.45 18.14 -5.50
CA SER A 298 14.97 19.18 -4.60
C SER A 298 14.10 18.55 -3.53
N LYS A 299 14.34 18.89 -2.27
CA LYS A 299 13.52 18.48 -1.12
C LYS A 299 12.56 19.56 -0.64
N ALA A 300 12.37 20.62 -1.44
CA ALA A 300 11.43 21.68 -1.13
C ALA A 300 9.98 21.18 -1.09
N TYR A 301 9.15 21.80 -0.27
CA TYR A 301 7.71 21.56 -0.22
C TYR A 301 6.89 22.69 -0.87
N SER A 302 7.55 23.65 -1.51
CA SER A 302 6.93 24.76 -2.25
C SER A 302 7.25 24.67 -3.74
N GLY A 303 6.47 25.34 -4.57
CA GLY A 303 6.65 25.36 -6.02
C GLY A 303 6.45 23.98 -6.63
N GLN A 304 7.50 23.42 -7.25
CA GLN A 304 7.46 22.07 -7.85
C GLN A 304 7.49 20.94 -6.81
N GLY A 305 7.74 21.27 -5.54
CA GLY A 305 7.85 20.30 -4.47
C GLY A 305 9.10 19.44 -4.53
N GLN A 306 9.04 18.28 -3.92
CA GLN A 306 10.13 17.32 -4.00
C GLN A 306 10.27 16.81 -5.44
N THR A 307 11.47 16.92 -5.97
CA THR A 307 11.75 16.77 -7.41
C THR A 307 12.99 15.94 -7.65
N ILE A 308 12.95 15.10 -8.69
CA ILE A 308 14.11 14.36 -9.20
C ILE A 308 14.38 14.81 -10.64
N PHE A 309 15.66 15.04 -10.96
CA PHE A 309 16.18 15.23 -12.29
C PHE A 309 16.99 14.01 -12.68
N LEU A 310 16.46 13.19 -13.58
CA LEU A 310 17.15 12.06 -14.18
C LEU A 310 17.76 12.49 -15.50
N LYS A 311 19.09 12.45 -15.61
CA LYS A 311 19.86 12.80 -16.80
C LYS A 311 20.23 11.57 -17.60
N ILE A 312 19.94 11.60 -18.89
CA ILE A 312 20.28 10.58 -19.86
C ILE A 312 21.37 11.12 -20.77
N THR A 313 22.52 10.47 -20.85
CA THR A 313 23.66 10.86 -21.71
C THR A 313 24.24 9.69 -22.47
N ASP A 314 23.90 8.45 -22.07
CA ASP A 314 24.35 7.26 -22.77
C ASP A 314 23.75 7.19 -24.19
N LYS A 315 24.58 6.86 -25.18
CA LYS A 315 24.19 6.86 -26.59
C LYS A 315 23.06 5.88 -26.90
N GLU A 316 23.11 4.67 -26.30
CA GLU A 316 22.08 3.65 -26.50
C GLU A 316 20.73 4.08 -25.87
N GLN A 317 20.78 4.72 -24.71
CA GLN A 317 19.59 5.24 -24.03
C GLN A 317 18.99 6.43 -24.78
N LEU A 318 19.81 7.34 -25.31
CA LEU A 318 19.36 8.44 -26.16
C LEU A 318 18.73 7.92 -27.46
N GLU A 319 19.28 6.88 -28.06
CA GLU A 319 18.69 6.22 -29.22
C GLU A 319 17.39 5.50 -28.88
N ALA A 320 17.32 4.85 -27.71
CA ALA A 320 16.08 4.24 -27.21
C ALA A 320 15.00 5.30 -26.96
N PHE A 321 15.36 6.47 -26.44
CA PHE A 321 14.46 7.61 -26.27
C PHE A 321 13.90 8.07 -27.64
N ARG A 322 14.74 8.27 -28.64
CA ARG A 322 14.30 8.69 -29.98
C ARG A 322 13.38 7.67 -30.64
N LYS A 323 13.71 6.38 -30.52
CA LYS A 323 12.88 5.27 -31.06
C LYS A 323 11.58 5.06 -30.29
N ARG A 324 11.53 5.45 -29.02
CA ARG A 324 10.32 5.32 -28.20
C ARG A 324 9.18 6.21 -28.71
N ARG A 325 9.45 7.28 -29.44
CA ARG A 325 8.44 8.24 -29.84
C ARG A 325 7.20 7.58 -30.43
N LEU A 326 6.09 7.68 -29.71
CA LEU A 326 4.81 7.09 -30.10
C LEU A 326 4.14 7.91 -31.23
N SER A 327 3.39 7.23 -32.07
CA SER A 327 2.45 7.91 -32.96
C SER A 327 1.32 8.49 -32.12
N TYR A 328 1.48 9.74 -31.68
CA TYR A 328 0.53 10.43 -30.83
C TYR A 328 -0.11 11.59 -31.63
N ILE A 329 -1.43 11.69 -31.54
CA ILE A 329 -2.18 12.83 -32.03
C ILE A 329 -2.70 13.60 -30.82
N PRO A 330 -2.43 14.91 -30.71
CA PRO A 330 -2.96 15.73 -29.62
C PRO A 330 -4.48 15.55 -29.49
N PHE A 331 -4.89 15.12 -28.31
CA PHE A 331 -6.28 14.77 -28.03
C PHE A 331 -7.09 15.93 -27.47
N TYR A 332 -6.41 16.82 -26.74
CA TYR A 332 -7.05 17.94 -26.08
C TYR A 332 -6.78 19.27 -26.78
N LYS A 333 -7.79 20.16 -26.77
CA LYS A 333 -7.62 21.51 -27.28
C LYS A 333 -6.52 22.25 -26.53
N GLY A 334 -5.61 22.89 -27.26
CA GLY A 334 -4.50 23.66 -26.69
C GLY A 334 -3.28 22.83 -26.28
N GLU A 335 -3.29 21.54 -26.55
CA GLU A 335 -2.13 20.68 -26.37
C GLU A 335 -1.07 20.92 -27.44
N TRP A 336 0.17 21.11 -26.99
CA TRP A 336 1.31 21.32 -27.88
C TRP A 336 2.11 20.03 -28.07
N LYS A 337 2.75 19.90 -29.21
CA LYS A 337 3.67 18.79 -29.51
C LYS A 337 5.01 18.99 -28.82
N GLU A 338 5.60 20.17 -29.04
CA GLU A 338 6.93 20.55 -28.54
C GLU A 338 6.93 22.04 -28.24
N GLY A 339 7.74 22.42 -27.27
CA GLY A 339 8.07 23.82 -27.02
C GLY A 339 9.20 24.30 -27.90
N PRO A 340 9.43 25.62 -27.95
CA PRO A 340 10.54 26.20 -28.72
C PRO A 340 11.88 25.56 -28.31
N ASN A 341 12.78 25.39 -29.29
CA ASN A 341 14.16 24.91 -29.11
C ASN A 341 14.30 23.53 -28.46
N PHE A 342 13.24 22.73 -28.35
CA PHE A 342 13.40 21.34 -27.98
C PHE A 342 14.19 20.59 -29.06
N ASN A 343 15.26 19.91 -28.62
CA ASN A 343 16.10 19.13 -29.52
C ASN A 343 16.10 17.65 -29.09
N PRO A 344 15.38 16.76 -29.79
CA PRO A 344 15.38 15.32 -29.52
C PRO A 344 16.75 14.65 -29.77
N ASP A 345 17.61 15.29 -30.62
CA ASP A 345 18.95 14.81 -30.95
C ASP A 345 20.04 15.36 -30.02
N SER A 346 19.63 16.03 -28.94
CA SER A 346 20.53 16.50 -27.90
C SER A 346 21.39 15.35 -27.34
N ASN A 347 22.64 15.66 -26.95
CA ASN A 347 23.52 14.73 -26.27
C ASN A 347 23.11 14.46 -24.82
N GLU A 348 22.09 15.14 -24.35
CA GLU A 348 21.50 14.93 -23.02
C GLU A 348 19.98 15.16 -23.04
N ILE A 349 19.26 14.31 -22.35
CA ILE A 349 17.81 14.43 -22.11
C ILE A 349 17.59 14.34 -20.60
N TYR A 350 16.64 15.12 -20.10
CA TYR A 350 16.23 15.12 -18.71
C TYR A 350 14.79 14.67 -18.59
N PHE A 351 14.57 13.68 -17.71
CA PHE A 351 13.24 13.38 -17.19
C PHE A 351 13.11 14.01 -15.80
N VAL A 352 12.05 14.78 -15.61
CA VAL A 352 11.85 15.52 -14.35
C VAL A 352 10.54 15.12 -13.73
N TYR A 353 10.62 14.70 -12.47
CA TYR A 353 9.53 14.15 -11.68
C TYR A 353 9.22 15.06 -10.50
N TYR A 354 8.05 15.70 -10.49
CA TYR A 354 7.64 16.66 -9.48
C TYR A 354 6.58 16.11 -8.52
N HIS A 355 6.34 16.88 -7.47
CA HIS A 355 5.31 16.64 -6.45
C HIS A 355 5.49 15.33 -5.68
N LEU A 356 6.72 14.84 -5.60
CA LEU A 356 7.01 13.60 -4.89
C LEU A 356 6.74 13.76 -3.38
N ARG A 357 6.20 12.71 -2.75
CA ARG A 357 6.14 12.61 -1.29
C ARG A 357 7.50 12.28 -0.71
N GLU A 358 8.28 11.47 -1.43
CA GLU A 358 9.55 10.94 -0.97
C GLU A 358 10.49 10.70 -2.15
N ILE A 359 11.75 11.09 -1.98
CA ILE A 359 12.83 10.79 -2.91
C ILE A 359 13.59 9.59 -2.33
N LEU A 360 13.60 8.47 -3.06
CA LEU A 360 14.24 7.22 -2.62
C LEU A 360 15.69 7.10 -3.09
N VAL A 361 16.03 7.74 -4.22
CA VAL A 361 17.39 7.79 -4.78
C VAL A 361 17.82 9.23 -4.90
N ASN A 362 18.84 9.63 -4.14
CA ASN A 362 19.29 11.01 -4.08
C ASN A 362 20.36 11.36 -5.14
N SER A 363 21.09 10.39 -5.63
CA SER A 363 22.17 10.55 -6.62
C SER A 363 22.61 9.19 -7.17
N GLY A 364 23.42 9.22 -8.23
CA GLY A 364 24.02 8.02 -8.81
C GLY A 364 23.22 7.44 -9.98
N THR A 365 23.73 6.35 -10.52
CA THR A 365 23.15 5.67 -11.68
C THR A 365 21.90 4.87 -11.27
N VAL A 366 20.88 4.94 -12.11
CA VAL A 366 19.64 4.16 -12.02
C VAL A 366 19.34 3.52 -13.36
N HIS A 367 18.60 2.41 -13.31
CA HIS A 367 18.18 1.68 -14.51
C HIS A 367 16.69 1.86 -14.76
N ALA A 368 16.27 1.71 -16.02
CA ALA A 368 14.87 1.75 -16.40
C ALA A 368 14.04 0.78 -15.55
N GLY A 369 12.98 1.28 -14.90
CA GLY A 369 12.16 0.51 -13.96
C GLY A 369 12.62 0.54 -12.49
N ASP A 370 13.76 1.16 -12.17
CA ASP A 370 14.14 1.39 -10.78
C ASP A 370 13.16 2.37 -10.12
N VAL A 371 12.76 2.07 -8.89
CA VAL A 371 11.91 2.96 -8.09
C VAL A 371 12.76 4.09 -7.54
N ILE A 372 12.60 5.28 -8.10
CA ILE A 372 13.39 6.47 -7.72
C ILE A 372 12.71 7.36 -6.67
N GLY A 373 11.38 7.26 -6.54
CA GLY A 373 10.62 8.06 -5.61
C GLY A 373 9.19 7.54 -5.41
N LEU A 374 8.45 8.23 -4.54
CA LEU A 374 7.03 8.00 -4.31
C LEU A 374 6.25 9.27 -4.64
N SER A 375 5.17 9.14 -5.40
CA SER A 375 4.31 10.28 -5.77
C SER A 375 3.62 10.90 -4.56
N GLY A 376 3.22 12.17 -4.68
CA GLY A 376 2.59 12.89 -3.59
C GLY A 376 1.87 14.15 -4.03
N ILE A 377 1.93 15.15 -3.16
CA ILE A 377 1.33 16.47 -3.31
C ILE A 377 2.29 17.58 -2.83
N SER A 378 3.59 17.31 -2.72
CA SER A 378 4.55 18.33 -2.31
C SER A 378 4.55 19.49 -3.32
N GLY A 379 4.66 20.74 -2.85
CA GLY A 379 4.61 21.92 -3.69
C GLY A 379 3.21 22.36 -4.13
N ILE A 380 2.17 21.57 -3.87
CA ILE A 380 0.78 21.93 -4.15
C ILE A 380 0.21 22.65 -2.92
N GLU A 381 0.26 24.00 -2.96
CA GLU A 381 -0.05 24.82 -1.77
C GLU A 381 -1.52 25.06 -1.53
N LYS A 382 -2.23 25.40 -2.59
CA LYS A 382 -3.66 25.72 -2.56
C LYS A 382 -4.33 25.25 -3.83
N GLY A 383 -5.50 24.72 -3.70
CA GLY A 383 -6.28 24.35 -4.85
C GLY A 383 -6.89 22.98 -4.72
N THR A 384 -7.59 22.60 -5.74
CA THR A 384 -8.36 21.37 -5.82
C THR A 384 -7.63 20.25 -6.56
N HIS A 385 -6.32 20.41 -6.78
CA HIS A 385 -5.50 19.34 -7.31
C HIS A 385 -5.40 18.22 -6.30
N GLY A 386 -5.73 17.02 -6.73
CA GLY A 386 -5.41 15.80 -6.04
C GLY A 386 -3.94 15.40 -6.20
N PRO A 387 -3.52 14.30 -5.58
CA PRO A 387 -2.19 13.76 -5.74
C PRO A 387 -1.95 13.35 -7.20
N HIS A 388 -0.80 13.74 -7.74
CA HIS A 388 -0.38 13.41 -9.10
C HIS A 388 1.14 13.48 -9.22
N LEU A 389 1.65 12.87 -10.28
CA LEU A 389 3.00 13.09 -10.77
C LEU A 389 2.93 14.10 -11.91
N HIS A 390 3.59 15.25 -11.75
CA HIS A 390 3.89 16.11 -12.88
C HIS A 390 5.20 15.66 -13.51
N PHE A 391 5.14 15.22 -14.76
CA PHE A 391 6.27 14.62 -15.48
C PHE A 391 6.65 15.48 -16.68
N GLU A 392 7.96 15.81 -16.79
CA GLU A 392 8.48 16.59 -17.92
C GLU A 392 9.62 15.86 -18.65
N ILE A 393 9.77 16.19 -19.93
CA ILE A 393 10.88 15.78 -20.78
C ILE A 393 11.54 17.03 -21.33
N ARG A 394 12.86 17.15 -21.13
CA ARG A 394 13.64 18.34 -21.48
C ARG A 394 14.91 17.98 -22.24
N SER A 395 15.33 18.84 -23.19
CA SER A 395 16.64 18.76 -23.82
C SER A 395 17.71 19.62 -23.12
N LYS A 396 17.36 20.30 -22.03
CA LYS A 396 18.26 21.02 -21.13
C LYS A 396 17.78 20.92 -19.69
N ARG A 397 18.70 20.98 -18.74
CA ARG A 397 18.36 20.94 -17.31
C ARG A 397 17.47 22.10 -16.88
N TRP A 398 17.89 23.31 -17.22
CA TRP A 398 17.19 24.55 -16.86
C TRP A 398 16.42 25.07 -18.05
N CYS A 399 15.13 25.25 -17.88
CA CYS A 399 14.19 25.67 -18.94
C CYS A 399 13.24 26.73 -18.39
N ASN A 400 12.91 27.71 -19.24
CA ASN A 400 11.89 28.71 -18.95
C ASN A 400 10.64 28.47 -19.83
N GLY A 401 9.45 28.50 -19.21
CA GLY A 401 8.21 28.20 -19.91
C GLY A 401 8.26 26.86 -20.65
N LEU A 402 7.80 26.82 -21.88
CA LEU A 402 7.84 25.61 -22.70
C LEU A 402 9.19 25.37 -23.41
N ASN A 403 10.14 26.30 -23.27
CA ASN A 403 11.40 26.26 -24.01
C ASN A 403 12.21 25.01 -23.64
N ASN A 404 12.80 24.34 -24.63
CA ASN A 404 13.54 23.08 -24.52
C ASN A 404 12.77 21.91 -23.89
N ARG A 405 11.44 21.92 -23.95
CA ARG A 405 10.57 20.85 -23.48
C ARG A 405 9.76 20.23 -24.63
N CYS A 406 9.38 18.98 -24.45
CA CYS A 406 8.39 18.36 -25.33
C CYS A 406 7.25 17.75 -24.54
N ASN A 407 6.16 17.45 -25.24
CA ASN A 407 5.01 16.78 -24.68
C ASN A 407 5.35 15.34 -24.30
N PRO A 408 5.29 14.98 -23.00
CA PRO A 408 5.53 13.60 -22.58
C PRO A 408 4.56 12.59 -23.18
N ALA A 409 3.39 13.00 -23.65
CA ALA A 409 2.41 12.14 -24.31
C ALA A 409 2.95 11.41 -25.55
N TYR A 410 4.03 11.92 -26.15
CA TYR A 410 4.73 11.22 -27.25
C TYR A 410 5.63 10.08 -26.76
N TYR A 411 5.78 9.89 -25.47
CA TYR A 411 6.66 8.88 -24.87
C TYR A 411 5.96 8.01 -23.84
N VAL A 412 5.02 8.58 -23.08
CA VAL A 412 4.24 7.89 -22.04
C VAL A 412 2.95 7.36 -22.64
N ASN A 413 2.74 6.04 -22.55
CA ASN A 413 1.50 5.41 -22.98
C ASN A 413 0.42 5.58 -21.90
N TYR A 414 -0.11 6.80 -21.76
CA TYR A 414 -1.15 7.10 -20.79
C TYR A 414 -2.56 6.90 -21.36
N ARG A 415 -3.51 6.70 -20.45
CA ARG A 415 -4.93 6.66 -20.78
C ARG A 415 -5.57 8.03 -20.55
N ASN A 416 -6.21 8.57 -21.59
CA ASN A 416 -6.99 9.80 -21.50
C ASN A 416 -8.33 9.56 -20.76
N ASP A 417 -9.06 10.64 -20.44
CA ASP A 417 -10.32 10.60 -19.67
C ASP A 417 -11.42 9.73 -20.31
N LYS A 418 -11.44 9.59 -21.65
CA LYS A 418 -12.41 8.73 -22.35
C LYS A 418 -12.12 7.23 -22.18
N LYS A 419 -10.87 6.88 -21.87
CA LYS A 419 -10.44 5.51 -21.65
C LYS A 419 -10.49 5.09 -20.15
N LEU A 420 -10.91 5.99 -19.28
CA LEU A 420 -11.05 5.70 -17.84
C LEU A 420 -12.43 5.16 -17.53
N SER A 421 -12.50 4.12 -16.68
CA SER A 421 -13.76 3.61 -16.18
C SER A 421 -14.45 4.59 -15.23
N PRO A 422 -15.77 4.45 -14.98
CA PRO A 422 -16.48 5.24 -13.99
C PRO A 422 -15.83 5.17 -12.60
N GLU A 423 -15.35 3.98 -12.18
CA GLU A 423 -14.69 3.75 -10.91
C GLU A 423 -13.35 4.49 -10.83
N GLU A 424 -12.58 4.49 -11.92
CA GLU A 424 -11.31 5.22 -12.01
C GLU A 424 -11.53 6.73 -11.93
N LYS A 425 -12.53 7.26 -12.63
CA LYS A 425 -12.93 8.67 -12.52
C LYS A 425 -13.38 9.04 -11.11
N LYS A 426 -14.21 8.20 -10.49
CA LYS A 426 -14.63 8.38 -9.10
C LYS A 426 -13.44 8.34 -8.14
N ARG A 427 -12.48 7.43 -8.32
CA ARG A 427 -11.26 7.37 -7.51
C ARG A 427 -10.44 8.66 -7.58
N GLN A 428 -10.39 9.30 -8.74
CA GLN A 428 -9.75 10.60 -8.89
C GLN A 428 -10.58 11.69 -8.21
N GLU A 429 -11.90 11.67 -8.36
CA GLU A 429 -12.81 12.63 -7.70
C GLU A 429 -12.69 12.60 -6.17
N ASP A 430 -12.70 11.42 -5.59
CA ASP A 430 -12.58 11.23 -4.14
C ASP A 430 -11.26 11.82 -3.57
N ARG A 431 -10.28 12.10 -4.43
CA ARG A 431 -8.94 12.61 -4.06
C ARG A 431 -8.64 14.02 -4.56
N LYS A 432 -9.53 14.63 -5.32
CA LYS A 432 -9.30 15.97 -5.92
C LYS A 432 -8.97 17.07 -4.90
N ASN A 433 -9.46 16.93 -3.66
CA ASN A 433 -9.29 17.91 -2.59
C ASN A 433 -8.17 17.60 -1.62
N LEU A 434 -7.45 16.49 -1.76
CA LEU A 434 -6.41 16.10 -0.81
C LEU A 434 -5.22 17.06 -0.81
N GLY A 435 -4.92 17.71 -1.95
CA GLY A 435 -3.87 18.72 -2.05
C GLY A 435 -4.12 19.98 -1.22
N GLN A 436 -5.37 20.25 -0.84
CA GLN A 436 -5.74 21.40 0.00
C GLN A 436 -5.43 21.21 1.49
N LEU A 437 -5.16 19.99 1.91
CA LEU A 437 -5.10 19.62 3.31
C LEU A 437 -3.70 19.73 3.92
N LYS A 438 -2.68 20.07 3.12
CA LYS A 438 -1.29 20.15 3.60
C LYS A 438 -0.70 21.55 3.46
N ASP A 439 0.04 21.98 4.47
CA ASP A 439 0.83 23.19 4.45
C ASP A 439 2.18 22.99 3.73
N PHE A 440 3.00 24.06 3.69
CA PHE A 440 4.34 24.05 3.12
C PHE A 440 5.28 22.97 3.67
N ASN A 441 5.06 22.51 4.89
CA ASN A 441 5.87 21.49 5.57
C ASN A 441 5.25 20.08 5.43
N GLY A 442 4.21 19.93 4.62
CA GLY A 442 3.52 18.68 4.45
C GLY A 442 2.59 18.30 5.61
N LYS A 443 2.31 19.23 6.56
CA LYS A 443 1.34 19.05 7.62
C LYS A 443 -0.08 19.22 7.09
N ILE A 444 -0.95 18.30 7.48
CA ILE A 444 -2.39 18.44 7.22
C ILE A 444 -2.89 19.67 7.96
N LYS A 445 -3.47 20.64 7.23
CA LYS A 445 -4.19 21.74 7.85
C LYS A 445 -5.51 21.20 8.40
N LYS A 446 -5.74 21.43 9.68
CA LYS A 446 -7.04 21.17 10.34
C LYS A 446 -8.11 22.13 9.86
#